data_e4d34f12d571f51e1c26314690625fa0
#
_entry.id   e4d34f12d571f51e1c26314690625fa0
#
_cell.length_a   1.000
_cell.length_b   1.000
_cell.length_c   1.000
_cell.angle_alpha   90.00
_cell.angle_beta   90.00
_cell.angle_gamma   90.00
#
_symmetry.space_group_name_H-M   'P 1'
#
loop_
_entity.id
_entity.type
_entity.pdbx_description
1 polymer ?
#
loop_
_entity_poly.entity_id
_entity_poly.type
_entity_poly.pdbx_seq_one_letter_code
_entity_poly.pdbx_strand_id
1 'polypeptide(L)'
;MNWKKETVEIKKRRKLAKAQGGEEAIKIQHEKGRLTLRERINILLDKDSFHEQGEIAGGVEVDSDGKLESLTPANFILGFGKINNKQVVVGGEDFTVKGGSPNAAGLRKSVYTEELALKFKVPLIRLHEGGGGSVAGPGKKSGGYGGDPVFSKSRFKSVAETLREIPVASAALGPVAGMPAARFVASHFRVMTKETAQILVAGPAVVERAFGKKMTKEELGGSEIHKLNGVTDNVADSEEDAFLQIKSFLSYLPQNIYELSEKIDCNDPIDRKEEELLSIIPKDRKRSYEMRDIVKLVFDKDSFFEMTKFFGKGIITGFARINGFPVAIFANDSNFYAGSMSAEGAQKTSRFIRLCDTFRIPIVSLVDEPGFLIGPDAERAGTILHGTEAVLATTESKVPWSTIMIRKSFGVAAAAHYGPDGYVLAWPSAESGPLPLEGGVAVAFKKEIASAKNPEAKRKELEEKMAKNQSPFPRAESFSVHEIIDPRETRKYIALWAERIQSQLKASLMNR
;
A
#
# COMPACT_ATOMS: atom_id res chain seq x y z
N MET A 1 29.94 26.34 -41.53
CA MET A 1 28.95 26.63 -40.48
C MET A 1 29.04 25.53 -39.42
N ASN A 2 28.97 25.88 -38.16
CA ASN A 2 28.96 24.91 -37.05
C ASN A 2 27.92 25.31 -36.01
N TRP A 3 27.49 24.39 -35.19
CA TRP A 3 26.41 24.53 -34.16
C TRP A 3 26.94 25.01 -32.81
N LYS A 4 28.09 25.69 -32.70
CA LYS A 4 28.69 26.12 -31.43
C LYS A 4 27.78 27.12 -30.65
N LYS A 5 27.14 28.05 -31.34
CA LYS A 5 26.25 29.05 -30.73
C LYS A 5 25.01 28.37 -30.08
N GLU A 6 24.41 27.44 -30.80
CA GLU A 6 23.23 26.70 -30.36
C GLU A 6 23.55 25.78 -29.18
N THR A 7 24.75 25.15 -29.22
CA THR A 7 25.22 24.34 -28.07
C THR A 7 25.46 25.18 -26.81
N VAL A 8 25.96 26.40 -26.95
CA VAL A 8 26.10 27.35 -25.83
C VAL A 8 24.73 27.76 -25.29
N GLU A 9 23.77 28.01 -26.18
CA GLU A 9 22.40 28.36 -25.82
C GLU A 9 21.72 27.19 -25.06
N ILE A 10 21.88 25.94 -25.49
CA ILE A 10 21.38 24.77 -24.76
C ILE A 10 21.96 24.72 -23.33
N LYS A 11 23.25 24.92 -23.17
CA LYS A 11 23.91 24.91 -21.84
C LYS A 11 23.38 26.04 -20.95
N LYS A 12 23.16 27.25 -21.51
CA LYS A 12 22.60 28.38 -20.79
C LYS A 12 21.17 28.06 -20.28
N ARG A 13 20.29 27.56 -21.14
CA ARG A 13 18.92 27.18 -20.78
C ARG A 13 18.89 26.09 -19.74
N ARG A 14 19.72 25.05 -19.84
CA ARG A 14 19.85 24.01 -18.81
C ARG A 14 20.27 24.55 -17.46
N LYS A 15 21.24 25.49 -17.44
CA LYS A 15 21.67 26.15 -16.19
C LYS A 15 20.51 26.92 -15.54
N LEU A 16 19.73 27.67 -16.34
CA LEU A 16 18.55 28.41 -15.84
C LEU A 16 17.46 27.45 -15.34
N ALA A 17 17.19 26.36 -16.05
CA ALA A 17 16.21 25.38 -15.62
C ALA A 17 16.60 24.68 -14.30
N LYS A 18 17.89 24.42 -14.07
CA LYS A 18 18.41 23.85 -12.83
C LYS A 18 18.31 24.79 -11.62
N ALA A 19 18.19 26.08 -11.85
CA ALA A 19 17.97 27.07 -10.78
C ALA A 19 16.57 26.97 -10.14
N GLN A 20 15.67 26.15 -10.68
CA GLN A 20 14.32 25.91 -10.15
C GLN A 20 13.55 27.24 -9.99
N GLY A 21 12.93 27.52 -8.83
CA GLY A 21 12.27 28.80 -8.52
C GLY A 21 13.21 29.92 -8.06
N GLY A 22 14.54 29.66 -8.05
CA GLY A 22 15.58 30.61 -7.59
C GLY A 22 15.95 30.39 -6.12
N GLU A 23 17.06 31.03 -5.71
CA GLU A 23 17.67 30.83 -4.37
C GLU A 23 16.72 31.13 -3.22
N GLU A 24 15.93 32.20 -3.32
CA GLU A 24 14.97 32.58 -2.26
C GLU A 24 13.86 31.55 -2.09
N ALA A 25 13.31 31.01 -3.21
CA ALA A 25 12.27 29.98 -3.14
C ALA A 25 12.82 28.66 -2.59
N ILE A 26 14.07 28.32 -2.89
CA ILE A 26 14.77 27.17 -2.32
C ILE A 26 14.97 27.34 -0.82
N LYS A 27 15.44 28.52 -0.39
CA LYS A 27 15.62 28.84 1.02
C LYS A 27 14.31 28.73 1.82
N ILE A 28 13.22 29.31 1.31
CA ILE A 28 11.89 29.19 1.93
C ILE A 28 11.45 27.72 2.04
N GLN A 29 11.79 26.87 1.07
CA GLN A 29 11.48 25.44 1.10
C GLN A 29 12.21 24.75 2.25
N HIS A 30 13.51 25.02 2.41
CA HIS A 30 14.33 24.48 3.49
C HIS A 30 13.92 24.99 4.87
N GLU A 31 13.58 26.27 5.00
CA GLU A 31 13.07 26.85 6.27
C GLU A 31 11.78 26.16 6.76
N LYS A 32 11.02 25.55 5.87
CA LYS A 32 9.84 24.75 6.19
C LYS A 32 10.15 23.28 6.46
N GLY A 33 11.42 22.92 6.59
CA GLY A 33 11.86 21.53 6.83
C GLY A 33 11.64 20.57 5.65
N ARG A 34 11.62 21.10 4.41
CA ARG A 34 11.35 20.31 3.20
C ARG A 34 12.48 20.42 2.20
N LEU A 35 12.77 19.34 1.51
CA LEU A 35 13.74 19.30 0.41
C LEU A 35 13.12 19.84 -0.88
N THR A 36 13.97 20.33 -1.80
CA THR A 36 13.55 20.57 -3.18
C THR A 36 13.33 19.27 -3.94
N LEU A 37 12.57 19.30 -5.03
CA LEU A 37 12.34 18.09 -5.82
C LEU A 37 13.64 17.47 -6.37
N ARG A 38 14.64 18.28 -6.73
CA ARG A 38 15.93 17.77 -7.20
C ARG A 38 16.72 17.05 -6.10
N GLU A 39 16.71 17.56 -4.89
CA GLU A 39 17.32 16.92 -3.74
C GLU A 39 16.63 15.59 -3.42
N ARG A 40 15.29 15.57 -3.44
CA ARG A 40 14.48 14.35 -3.26
C ARG A 40 14.84 13.26 -4.27
N ILE A 41 14.92 13.62 -5.55
CA ILE A 41 15.30 12.69 -6.62
C ILE A 41 16.72 12.14 -6.40
N ASN A 42 17.67 12.98 -6.00
CA ASN A 42 19.05 12.57 -5.75
C ASN A 42 19.19 11.62 -4.54
N ILE A 43 18.37 11.79 -3.49
CA ILE A 43 18.38 10.91 -2.30
C ILE A 43 17.65 9.59 -2.59
N LEU A 44 16.56 9.66 -3.35
CA LEU A 44 15.75 8.49 -3.68
C LEU A 44 16.50 7.52 -4.59
N LEU A 45 17.19 8.03 -5.62
CA LEU A 45 17.78 7.21 -6.66
C LEU A 45 19.23 6.82 -6.34
N ASP A 46 19.70 5.78 -7.00
CA ASP A 46 21.12 5.41 -7.00
C ASP A 46 21.95 6.57 -7.55
N LYS A 47 23.14 6.77 -6.98
CA LYS A 47 24.03 7.88 -7.32
C LYS A 47 24.27 7.95 -8.84
N ASP A 48 24.17 9.16 -9.38
CA ASP A 48 24.41 9.50 -10.78
C ASP A 48 23.54 8.74 -11.80
N SER A 49 22.45 8.11 -11.35
CA SER A 49 21.55 7.34 -12.22
C SER A 49 20.42 8.14 -12.85
N PHE A 50 20.21 9.39 -12.45
CA PHE A 50 19.09 10.20 -12.94
C PHE A 50 19.34 10.79 -14.32
N HIS A 51 18.47 10.49 -15.26
CA HIS A 51 18.44 11.04 -16.62
C HIS A 51 17.15 11.83 -16.83
N GLU A 52 17.22 13.16 -16.60
CA GLU A 52 16.07 14.06 -16.74
C GLU A 52 15.61 14.16 -18.20
N GLN A 53 14.29 14.19 -18.42
CA GLN A 53 13.67 14.46 -19.71
C GLN A 53 12.94 15.80 -19.70
N GLY A 54 13.09 16.56 -20.81
CA GLY A 54 12.48 17.87 -20.94
C GLY A 54 13.06 18.91 -19.97
N GLU A 55 14.36 18.88 -19.70
CA GLU A 55 15.04 19.76 -18.75
C GLU A 55 14.80 21.26 -19.03
N ILE A 56 14.80 21.65 -20.31
CA ILE A 56 14.60 23.05 -20.73
C ILE A 56 13.13 23.41 -21.00
N ALA A 57 12.20 22.52 -20.69
CA ALA A 57 10.78 22.82 -20.87
C ALA A 57 10.31 23.88 -19.85
N GLY A 58 9.58 24.89 -20.33
CA GLY A 58 9.10 25.97 -19.47
C GLY A 58 8.55 27.14 -20.29
N GLY A 59 8.43 28.32 -19.65
CA GLY A 59 8.14 29.61 -20.29
C GLY A 59 9.42 30.33 -20.57
N VAL A 60 9.55 30.94 -21.76
CA VAL A 60 10.72 31.72 -22.19
C VAL A 60 10.30 33.11 -22.54
N GLU A 61 11.08 34.10 -22.09
CA GLU A 61 10.98 35.49 -22.53
C GLU A 61 12.23 35.81 -23.35
N VAL A 62 11.99 36.57 -24.44
CA VAL A 62 13.05 36.98 -25.35
C VAL A 62 12.96 38.49 -25.57
N ASP A 63 14.11 39.14 -25.78
CA ASP A 63 14.22 40.54 -26.14
C ASP A 63 13.75 40.78 -27.59
N SER A 64 13.79 42.05 -28.03
CA SER A 64 13.43 42.50 -29.38
C SER A 64 14.22 41.80 -30.49
N ASP A 65 15.41 41.36 -30.18
CA ASP A 65 16.33 40.69 -31.10
C ASP A 65 16.20 39.15 -31.06
N GLY A 66 15.21 38.63 -30.29
CA GLY A 66 14.97 37.19 -30.14
C GLY A 66 15.95 36.45 -29.22
N LYS A 67 16.75 37.21 -28.44
CA LYS A 67 17.73 36.66 -27.51
C LYS A 67 17.07 36.35 -26.16
N LEU A 68 17.48 35.25 -25.55
CA LEU A 68 16.94 34.78 -24.28
C LEU A 68 17.18 35.77 -23.14
N GLU A 69 16.12 36.35 -22.59
CA GLU A 69 16.12 37.16 -21.36
C GLU A 69 15.92 36.30 -20.12
N SER A 70 14.84 35.54 -20.08
CA SER A 70 14.50 34.70 -18.93
C SER A 70 13.98 33.34 -19.34
N LEU A 71 14.09 32.38 -18.40
CA LEU A 71 13.47 31.06 -18.51
C LEU A 71 12.87 30.69 -17.16
N THR A 72 11.55 30.56 -17.11
CA THR A 72 10.82 30.00 -15.97
C THR A 72 10.63 28.50 -16.25
N PRO A 73 11.29 27.59 -15.52
CA PRO A 73 11.17 26.15 -15.79
C PRO A 73 9.77 25.63 -15.58
N ALA A 74 9.49 24.45 -16.14
CA ALA A 74 8.28 23.71 -15.78
C ALA A 74 8.29 23.38 -14.27
N ASN A 75 7.12 23.51 -13.65
CA ASN A 75 6.94 23.11 -12.24
C ASN A 75 6.94 21.60 -12.03
N PHE A 76 7.46 20.81 -12.96
CA PHE A 76 7.47 19.36 -12.91
C PHE A 76 8.78 18.81 -13.49
N ILE A 77 9.45 17.96 -12.72
CA ILE A 77 10.67 17.25 -13.15
C ILE A 77 10.34 15.78 -13.30
N LEU A 78 10.86 15.16 -14.37
CA LEU A 78 10.71 13.74 -14.62
C LEU A 78 11.95 13.15 -15.29
N GLY A 79 12.16 11.87 -15.14
CA GLY A 79 13.21 11.15 -15.83
C GLY A 79 13.30 9.68 -15.43
N PHE A 80 14.25 9.01 -16.05
CA PHE A 80 14.69 7.68 -15.64
C PHE A 80 15.69 7.78 -14.50
N GLY A 81 15.71 6.75 -13.66
CA GLY A 81 16.71 6.54 -12.63
C GLY A 81 16.82 5.07 -12.28
N LYS A 82 17.62 4.76 -11.28
CA LYS A 82 17.73 3.41 -10.73
C LYS A 82 17.50 3.40 -9.24
N ILE A 83 16.93 2.31 -8.75
CA ILE A 83 16.88 1.94 -7.33
C ILE A 83 17.40 0.51 -7.22
N ASN A 84 18.47 0.31 -6.46
CA ASN A 84 19.13 -0.99 -6.31
C ASN A 84 19.46 -1.61 -7.71
N ASN A 85 20.02 -0.80 -8.62
CA ASN A 85 20.34 -1.12 -10.00
C ASN A 85 19.15 -1.43 -10.91
N LYS A 86 17.90 -1.40 -10.44
CA LYS A 86 16.69 -1.60 -11.25
C LYS A 86 16.18 -0.27 -11.78
N GLN A 87 15.80 -0.23 -13.05
CA GLN A 87 15.30 0.98 -13.70
C GLN A 87 13.94 1.37 -13.18
N VAL A 88 13.74 2.67 -12.94
CA VAL A 88 12.47 3.27 -12.54
C VAL A 88 12.24 4.57 -13.31
N VAL A 89 11.00 5.01 -13.41
CA VAL A 89 10.64 6.39 -13.79
C VAL A 89 10.24 7.12 -12.54
N VAL A 90 10.79 8.32 -12.35
CA VAL A 90 10.42 9.23 -11.25
C VAL A 90 9.92 10.55 -11.80
N GLY A 91 8.89 11.11 -11.17
CA GLY A 91 8.42 12.46 -11.47
C GLY A 91 7.72 13.10 -10.27
N GLY A 92 7.73 14.43 -10.24
CA GLY A 92 7.11 15.17 -9.16
C GLY A 92 6.94 16.64 -9.46
N GLU A 93 6.19 17.33 -8.60
CA GLU A 93 5.97 18.76 -8.65
C GLU A 93 7.11 19.51 -7.96
N ASP A 94 7.71 20.51 -8.64
CA ASP A 94 8.67 21.43 -8.05
C ASP A 94 7.91 22.59 -7.37
N PHE A 95 7.82 22.54 -6.05
CA PHE A 95 7.09 23.54 -5.26
C PHE A 95 7.77 24.90 -5.27
N THR A 96 9.08 24.98 -5.55
CA THR A 96 9.81 26.23 -5.66
C THR A 96 9.33 27.06 -6.85
N VAL A 97 8.76 26.42 -7.88
CA VAL A 97 8.18 27.06 -9.05
C VAL A 97 6.69 27.33 -8.83
N LYS A 98 6.34 28.54 -8.41
CA LYS A 98 4.95 29.01 -8.20
C LYS A 98 4.11 28.10 -7.29
N GLY A 99 4.72 27.56 -6.22
CA GLY A 99 4.04 26.67 -5.27
C GLY A 99 3.56 25.35 -5.90
N GLY A 100 4.28 24.83 -6.87
CA GLY A 100 3.92 23.60 -7.58
C GLY A 100 2.67 23.74 -8.47
N SER A 101 2.15 24.97 -8.68
CA SER A 101 0.99 25.17 -9.56
C SER A 101 1.33 24.87 -11.01
N PRO A 102 0.51 24.05 -11.71
CA PRO A 102 0.85 23.58 -13.03
C PRO A 102 0.89 24.69 -14.08
N ASN A 103 2.01 24.78 -14.81
CA ASN A 103 2.08 25.48 -16.09
C ASN A 103 1.85 24.48 -17.25
N ALA A 104 1.73 24.97 -18.48
CA ALA A 104 1.41 24.13 -19.63
C ALA A 104 2.46 23.01 -19.86
N ALA A 105 3.75 23.34 -19.68
CA ALA A 105 4.84 22.37 -19.84
C ALA A 105 4.84 21.33 -18.69
N GLY A 106 4.67 21.79 -17.44
CA GLY A 106 4.59 20.88 -16.27
C GLY A 106 3.41 19.93 -16.36
N LEU A 107 2.26 20.41 -16.84
CA LEU A 107 1.10 19.57 -17.04
C LEU A 107 1.34 18.45 -18.07
N ARG A 108 1.99 18.78 -19.21
CA ARG A 108 2.38 17.76 -20.21
C ARG A 108 3.38 16.77 -19.63
N LYS A 109 4.39 17.25 -18.90
CA LYS A 109 5.40 16.41 -18.26
C LYS A 109 4.77 15.45 -17.24
N SER A 110 3.80 15.90 -16.46
CA SER A 110 3.13 15.06 -15.46
C SER A 110 2.35 13.88 -16.08
N VAL A 111 1.69 14.08 -17.23
CA VAL A 111 1.00 13.01 -17.99
C VAL A 111 2.03 12.10 -18.67
N TYR A 112 3.03 12.71 -19.31
CA TYR A 112 4.05 11.95 -20.02
C TYR A 112 4.88 11.03 -19.10
N THR A 113 5.01 11.36 -17.82
CA THR A 113 5.70 10.51 -16.84
C THR A 113 5.05 9.12 -16.74
N GLU A 114 3.73 9.05 -16.75
CA GLU A 114 2.96 7.79 -16.73
C GLU A 114 3.13 7.02 -18.05
N GLU A 115 3.00 7.73 -19.18
CA GLU A 115 3.20 7.15 -20.51
C GLU A 115 4.62 6.60 -20.69
N LEU A 116 5.62 7.28 -20.14
CA LEU A 116 7.01 6.87 -20.16
C LEU A 116 7.24 5.57 -19.38
N ALA A 117 6.73 5.50 -18.15
CA ALA A 117 6.82 4.31 -17.31
C ALA A 117 6.12 3.11 -17.95
N LEU A 118 4.92 3.31 -18.50
CA LEU A 118 4.16 2.29 -19.23
C LEU A 118 4.90 1.80 -20.47
N LYS A 119 5.47 2.72 -21.25
CA LYS A 119 6.21 2.36 -22.50
C LYS A 119 7.40 1.46 -22.23
N PHE A 120 8.12 1.72 -21.13
CA PHE A 120 9.33 0.96 -20.78
C PHE A 120 9.06 -0.16 -19.77
N LYS A 121 7.80 -0.32 -19.30
CA LYS A 121 7.39 -1.36 -18.35
C LYS A 121 8.24 -1.37 -17.07
N VAL A 122 8.47 -0.19 -16.51
CA VAL A 122 9.25 0.01 -15.28
C VAL A 122 8.40 0.68 -14.19
N PRO A 123 8.72 0.48 -12.90
CA PRO A 123 7.99 1.11 -11.81
C PRO A 123 7.96 2.63 -11.92
N LEU A 124 6.84 3.20 -11.50
CA LEU A 124 6.61 4.64 -11.44
C LEU A 124 6.64 5.12 -9.99
N ILE A 125 7.47 6.15 -9.74
CA ILE A 125 7.52 6.84 -8.45
C ILE A 125 7.05 8.26 -8.65
N ARG A 126 6.09 8.68 -7.81
CA ARG A 126 5.54 10.04 -7.80
C ARG A 126 5.89 10.74 -6.49
N LEU A 127 6.56 11.89 -6.60
CA LEU A 127 6.93 12.75 -5.46
C LEU A 127 6.05 14.00 -5.49
N HIS A 128 5.05 14.03 -4.60
CA HIS A 128 4.00 15.05 -4.64
C HIS A 128 4.24 16.18 -3.65
N GLU A 129 4.24 17.40 -4.18
CA GLU A 129 4.11 18.65 -3.43
C GLU A 129 3.60 19.74 -4.36
N GLY A 130 2.28 20.01 -4.37
CA GLY A 130 1.75 21.04 -5.27
C GLY A 130 0.25 21.18 -5.25
N GLY A 131 -0.19 22.35 -5.69
CA GLY A 131 -1.58 22.68 -5.88
C GLY A 131 -2.18 22.13 -7.18
N GLY A 132 -3.47 21.81 -7.15
CA GLY A 132 -4.17 21.21 -8.29
C GLY A 132 -4.51 22.16 -9.45
N GLY A 133 -4.47 23.46 -9.25
CA GLY A 133 -4.82 24.45 -10.26
C GLY A 133 -4.85 25.87 -9.72
N SER A 134 -4.73 26.84 -10.62
CA SER A 134 -4.90 28.26 -10.33
C SER A 134 -6.25 28.75 -10.89
N VAL A 135 -7.00 29.49 -10.10
CA VAL A 135 -8.24 30.17 -10.55
C VAL A 135 -7.96 31.17 -11.67
N ALA A 136 -6.73 31.71 -11.72
CA ALA A 136 -6.31 32.63 -12.77
C ALA A 136 -6.11 31.98 -14.16
N GLY A 137 -6.22 30.64 -14.24
CA GLY A 137 -6.03 29.89 -15.49
C GLY A 137 -4.58 29.86 -15.97
N PRO A 138 -4.22 28.95 -16.88
CA PRO A 138 -3.03 29.11 -17.69
C PRO A 138 -3.26 30.33 -18.56
N GLY A 139 -2.39 31.33 -18.47
CA GLY A 139 -2.54 32.67 -19.05
C GLY A 139 -3.26 32.71 -20.39
N LYS A 140 -3.96 33.80 -20.67
CA LYS A 140 -4.89 34.09 -21.80
C LYS A 140 -4.48 33.63 -23.22
N LYS A 141 -3.31 33.02 -23.39
CA LYS A 141 -2.75 32.58 -24.68
C LYS A 141 -2.75 31.06 -24.90
N SER A 142 -3.13 30.25 -23.94
CA SER A 142 -3.29 28.80 -24.16
C SER A 142 -4.78 28.47 -24.30
N GLY A 143 -5.27 28.44 -25.53
CA GLY A 143 -6.64 28.15 -25.89
C GLY A 143 -7.05 26.66 -25.69
N GLY A 144 -6.78 26.11 -24.52
CA GLY A 144 -7.19 24.78 -24.14
C GLY A 144 -7.83 24.81 -22.75
N TYR A 145 -9.14 24.65 -22.68
CA TYR A 145 -9.81 24.35 -21.43
C TYR A 145 -9.28 22.97 -20.95
N GLY A 146 -8.56 22.97 -19.82
CA GLY A 146 -8.13 21.72 -19.21
C GLY A 146 -9.33 20.94 -18.71
N GLY A 147 -10.00 20.22 -19.58
CA GLY A 147 -11.20 19.47 -19.24
C GLY A 147 -12.21 19.33 -20.35
N ASP A 148 -11.83 19.62 -21.59
CA ASP A 148 -12.69 19.36 -22.74
C ASP A 148 -12.78 17.86 -22.98
N PRO A 149 -13.91 17.19 -22.64
CA PRO A 149 -14.05 15.74 -22.77
C PRO A 149 -14.20 15.30 -24.24
N VAL A 150 -14.48 16.23 -25.16
CA VAL A 150 -14.69 15.92 -26.59
C VAL A 150 -13.35 15.79 -27.33
N PHE A 151 -12.41 16.69 -27.06
CA PHE A 151 -11.15 16.78 -27.81
C PHE A 151 -9.92 16.29 -27.00
N SER A 152 -10.05 16.12 -25.69
CA SER A 152 -8.93 15.68 -24.83
C SER A 152 -9.15 14.27 -24.30
N LYS A 153 -8.16 13.40 -24.44
CA LYS A 153 -8.17 12.11 -23.73
C LYS A 153 -8.19 12.36 -22.22
N SER A 154 -8.94 11.52 -21.50
CA SER A 154 -8.92 11.54 -20.03
C SER A 154 -7.50 11.41 -19.51
N ARG A 155 -7.08 12.36 -18.65
CA ARG A 155 -5.77 12.31 -17.99
C ARG A 155 -5.63 11.14 -17.01
N PHE A 156 -6.75 10.55 -16.60
CA PHE A 156 -6.76 9.34 -15.77
C PHE A 156 -6.61 8.05 -16.56
N LYS A 157 -6.58 8.10 -17.90
CA LYS A 157 -6.37 6.90 -18.70
C LYS A 157 -5.00 6.29 -18.40
N SER A 158 -3.92 7.08 -18.50
CA SER A 158 -2.55 6.63 -18.17
C SER A 158 -2.41 6.20 -16.71
N VAL A 159 -3.08 6.89 -15.78
CA VAL A 159 -3.13 6.49 -14.36
C VAL A 159 -3.73 5.09 -14.19
N ALA A 160 -4.88 4.84 -14.83
CA ALA A 160 -5.53 3.53 -14.75
C ALA A 160 -4.69 2.40 -15.40
N GLU A 161 -4.02 2.72 -16.52
CA GLU A 161 -3.16 1.77 -17.22
C GLU A 161 -1.90 1.43 -16.38
N THR A 162 -1.26 2.43 -15.74
CA THR A 162 -0.11 2.19 -14.84
C THR A 162 -0.46 1.24 -13.70
N LEU A 163 -1.63 1.42 -13.07
CA LEU A 163 -2.08 0.56 -11.97
C LEU A 163 -2.35 -0.90 -12.39
N ARG A 164 -2.50 -1.17 -13.66
CA ARG A 164 -2.71 -2.53 -14.17
C ARG A 164 -1.45 -3.25 -14.59
N GLU A 165 -0.35 -2.51 -14.84
CA GLU A 165 0.81 -3.07 -15.51
C GLU A 165 2.14 -2.92 -14.78
N ILE A 166 2.30 -1.87 -13.98
CA ILE A 166 3.57 -1.55 -13.33
C ILE A 166 3.35 -1.14 -11.86
N PRO A 167 4.31 -1.40 -10.96
CA PRO A 167 4.27 -0.87 -9.61
C PRO A 167 4.25 0.66 -9.59
N VAL A 168 3.36 1.24 -8.80
CA VAL A 168 3.25 2.69 -8.61
C VAL A 168 3.36 3.00 -7.12
N ALA A 169 4.39 3.76 -6.74
CA ALA A 169 4.58 4.27 -5.39
C ALA A 169 4.51 5.80 -5.38
N SER A 170 3.84 6.36 -4.40
CA SER A 170 3.71 7.81 -4.25
C SER A 170 4.08 8.27 -2.85
N ALA A 171 4.84 9.36 -2.76
CA ALA A 171 5.09 10.09 -1.52
C ALA A 171 4.44 11.47 -1.57
N ALA A 172 3.70 11.83 -0.53
CA ALA A 172 3.32 13.21 -0.26
C ALA A 172 4.32 13.81 0.73
N LEU A 173 5.02 14.86 0.31
CA LEU A 173 6.19 15.43 0.99
C LEU A 173 5.96 16.90 1.42
N GLY A 174 4.79 17.43 1.09
CA GLY A 174 4.30 18.74 1.45
C GLY A 174 2.80 18.84 1.18
N PRO A 175 2.23 20.05 1.07
CA PRO A 175 0.81 20.23 0.72
C PRO A 175 0.50 19.74 -0.69
N VAL A 176 -0.49 18.87 -0.82
CA VAL A 176 -0.93 18.28 -2.10
C VAL A 176 -2.44 18.47 -2.26
N ALA A 177 -2.89 19.02 -3.38
CA ALA A 177 -4.31 19.21 -3.65
C ALA A 177 -4.66 18.96 -5.13
N GLY A 178 -5.92 18.63 -5.42
CA GLY A 178 -6.43 18.48 -6.78
C GLY A 178 -5.87 17.25 -7.51
N MET A 179 -5.41 17.42 -8.77
CA MET A 179 -4.90 16.32 -9.59
C MET A 179 -3.71 15.56 -8.96
N PRO A 180 -2.69 16.22 -8.36
CA PRO A 180 -1.64 15.53 -7.60
C PRO A 180 -2.19 14.68 -6.45
N ALA A 181 -3.16 15.16 -5.68
CA ALA A 181 -3.81 14.41 -4.61
C ALA A 181 -4.54 13.17 -5.15
N ALA A 182 -5.26 13.31 -6.25
CA ALA A 182 -5.93 12.18 -6.91
C ALA A 182 -4.93 11.13 -7.44
N ARG A 183 -3.78 11.55 -7.99
CA ARG A 183 -2.69 10.66 -8.41
C ARG A 183 -2.01 9.97 -7.23
N PHE A 184 -1.84 10.66 -6.10
CA PHE A 184 -1.33 10.08 -4.88
C PHE A 184 -2.20 8.91 -4.42
N VAL A 185 -3.52 9.10 -4.32
CA VAL A 185 -4.46 8.05 -3.91
C VAL A 185 -4.52 6.91 -4.93
N ALA A 186 -4.38 7.22 -6.23
CA ALA A 186 -4.29 6.25 -7.31
C ALA A 186 -2.87 5.67 -7.43
N SER A 187 -2.42 4.99 -6.38
CA SER A 187 -1.11 4.33 -6.30
C SER A 187 -1.22 3.03 -5.51
N HIS A 188 -0.31 2.10 -5.75
CA HIS A 188 -0.24 0.83 -5.04
C HIS A 188 0.29 1.00 -3.62
N PHE A 189 1.28 1.87 -3.44
CA PHE A 189 1.81 2.26 -2.14
C PHE A 189 1.82 3.78 -2.00
N ARG A 190 1.38 4.26 -0.84
CA ARG A 190 1.22 5.67 -0.51
C ARG A 190 1.84 5.96 0.84
N VAL A 191 2.77 6.90 0.88
CA VAL A 191 3.41 7.33 2.11
C VAL A 191 3.32 8.86 2.27
N MET A 192 3.00 9.32 3.45
CA MET A 192 2.98 10.75 3.81
C MET A 192 4.06 11.03 4.83
N THR A 193 4.80 12.12 4.66
CA THR A 193 5.66 12.62 5.74
C THR A 193 4.82 13.23 6.85
N LYS A 194 5.22 12.93 8.09
CA LYS A 194 4.63 13.50 9.29
C LYS A 194 4.88 15.01 9.33
N GLU A 195 3.89 15.78 9.79
CA GLU A 195 3.98 17.25 10.00
C GLU A 195 4.13 18.12 8.75
N THR A 196 4.74 17.63 7.67
CA THR A 196 4.98 18.43 6.45
C THR A 196 3.97 18.17 5.34
N ALA A 197 3.42 16.95 5.25
CA ALA A 197 2.52 16.56 4.17
C ALA A 197 1.05 16.71 4.53
N GLN A 198 0.27 17.23 3.59
CA GLN A 198 -1.19 17.23 3.68
C GLN A 198 -1.79 16.81 2.34
N ILE A 199 -2.79 15.95 2.36
CA ILE A 199 -3.61 15.59 1.18
C ILE A 199 -4.97 16.28 1.32
N LEU A 200 -5.31 17.13 0.36
CA LEU A 200 -6.47 18.00 0.44
C LEU A 200 -7.38 17.83 -0.77
N VAL A 201 -8.67 17.68 -0.54
CA VAL A 201 -9.70 17.84 -1.59
C VAL A 201 -9.74 19.30 -2.02
N ALA A 202 -9.74 20.21 -1.04
CA ALA A 202 -9.69 21.65 -1.26
C ALA A 202 -8.84 22.32 -0.17
N GLY A 203 -8.15 23.40 -0.53
CA GLY A 203 -7.33 24.15 0.42
C GLY A 203 -8.18 24.96 1.43
N PRO A 204 -7.55 25.42 2.56
CA PRO A 204 -8.23 26.13 3.64
C PRO A 204 -9.12 27.29 3.21
N ALA A 205 -8.68 28.11 2.26
CA ALA A 205 -9.46 29.26 1.77
C ALA A 205 -10.79 28.86 1.11
N VAL A 206 -10.83 27.72 0.41
CA VAL A 206 -12.05 27.19 -0.21
C VAL A 206 -12.99 26.65 0.87
N VAL A 207 -12.44 25.96 1.87
CA VAL A 207 -13.20 25.42 3.02
C VAL A 207 -13.77 26.57 3.85
N GLU A 208 -12.99 27.60 4.16
CA GLU A 208 -13.45 28.80 4.88
C GLU A 208 -14.60 29.48 4.13
N ARG A 209 -14.49 29.62 2.82
CA ARG A 209 -15.56 30.21 1.99
C ARG A 209 -16.83 29.38 2.00
N ALA A 210 -16.72 28.04 2.01
CA ALA A 210 -17.87 27.14 1.97
C ALA A 210 -18.58 26.97 3.33
N PHE A 211 -17.79 26.91 4.41
CA PHE A 211 -18.30 26.55 5.75
C PHE A 211 -18.24 27.71 6.76
N GLY A 212 -17.64 28.87 6.41
CA GLY A 212 -17.48 30.00 7.32
C GLY A 212 -16.50 29.76 8.49
N LYS A 213 -15.71 28.69 8.44
CA LYS A 213 -14.78 28.28 9.51
C LYS A 213 -13.35 28.22 9.00
N LYS A 214 -12.44 28.92 9.69
CA LYS A 214 -11.00 28.81 9.42
C LYS A 214 -10.47 27.47 9.93
N MET A 215 -9.72 26.77 9.10
CA MET A 215 -9.03 25.53 9.43
C MET A 215 -7.64 25.54 8.83
N THR A 216 -6.69 24.91 9.49
CA THR A 216 -5.34 24.70 8.97
C THR A 216 -5.31 23.55 7.95
N LYS A 217 -4.24 23.47 7.16
CA LYS A 217 -4.03 22.32 6.24
C LYS A 217 -3.92 21.02 7.00
N GLU A 218 -3.28 21.06 8.17
CA GLU A 218 -3.08 19.88 9.03
C GLU A 218 -4.42 19.36 9.58
N GLU A 219 -5.29 20.26 10.07
CA GLU A 219 -6.64 19.88 10.54
C GLU A 219 -7.55 19.37 9.42
N LEU A 220 -7.28 19.73 8.17
CA LEU A 220 -8.08 19.28 7.02
C LEU A 220 -7.59 17.95 6.44
N GLY A 221 -6.30 17.71 6.40
CA GLY A 221 -5.76 16.57 5.68
C GLY A 221 -4.32 16.22 6.03
N GLY A 222 -3.92 16.38 7.29
CA GLY A 222 -2.63 15.94 7.80
C GLY A 222 -2.51 14.41 7.88
N SER A 223 -1.29 13.95 8.10
CA SER A 223 -0.97 12.51 8.15
C SER A 223 -1.73 11.76 9.24
N GLU A 224 -1.98 12.42 10.39
CA GLU A 224 -2.75 11.84 11.51
C GLU A 224 -4.21 11.52 11.16
N ILE A 225 -4.81 12.29 10.23
CA ILE A 225 -6.15 12.01 9.71
C ILE A 225 -6.10 10.88 8.69
N HIS A 226 -5.17 10.98 7.74
CA HIS A 226 -5.16 10.11 6.57
C HIS A 226 -4.63 8.70 6.82
N LYS A 227 -3.85 8.48 7.88
CA LYS A 227 -3.49 7.13 8.34
C LYS A 227 -4.67 6.34 8.89
N LEU A 228 -5.73 7.03 9.38
CA LEU A 228 -6.90 6.41 9.99
C LEU A 228 -8.03 6.12 9.00
N ASN A 229 -8.03 6.76 7.82
CA ASN A 229 -9.08 6.61 6.81
C ASN A 229 -8.62 5.90 5.53
N GLY A 230 -7.38 5.40 5.51
CA GLY A 230 -6.83 4.64 4.39
C GLY A 230 -6.43 5.47 3.16
N VAL A 231 -6.39 6.80 3.24
CA VAL A 231 -5.87 7.67 2.17
C VAL A 231 -4.35 7.48 2.02
N THR A 232 -3.63 7.30 3.12
CA THR A 232 -2.22 6.88 3.10
C THR A 232 -2.08 5.46 3.65
N ASP A 233 -1.11 4.71 3.15
CA ASP A 233 -0.78 3.39 3.67
C ASP A 233 0.14 3.52 4.89
N ASN A 234 1.19 4.31 4.78
CA ASN A 234 2.15 4.51 5.84
C ASN A 234 2.42 6.00 6.07
N VAL A 235 2.95 6.30 7.24
CA VAL A 235 3.47 7.63 7.62
C VAL A 235 4.96 7.49 7.83
N ALA A 236 5.72 8.45 7.34
CA ALA A 236 7.18 8.52 7.47
C ALA A 236 7.56 9.67 8.40
N ASP A 237 8.57 9.46 9.23
CA ASP A 237 9.07 10.47 10.16
C ASP A 237 9.90 11.55 9.46
N SER A 238 10.45 11.26 8.26
CA SER A 238 11.19 12.20 7.41
C SER A 238 10.97 11.89 5.92
N GLU A 239 11.48 12.74 5.04
CA GLU A 239 11.46 12.48 3.59
C GLU A 239 12.36 11.29 3.24
N GLU A 240 13.50 11.11 3.90
CA GLU A 240 14.41 9.97 3.73
C GLU A 240 13.75 8.66 4.16
N ASP A 241 13.01 8.68 5.28
CA ASP A 241 12.23 7.51 5.71
C ASP A 241 11.15 7.15 4.68
N ALA A 242 10.47 8.15 4.10
CA ALA A 242 9.52 7.90 3.01
C ALA A 242 10.20 7.23 1.80
N PHE A 243 11.41 7.63 1.45
CA PHE A 243 12.17 7.03 0.36
C PHE A 243 12.63 5.60 0.69
N LEU A 244 13.03 5.33 1.92
CA LEU A 244 13.34 3.97 2.38
C LEU A 244 12.12 3.06 2.30
N GLN A 245 10.94 3.55 2.70
CA GLN A 245 9.70 2.79 2.60
C GLN A 245 9.31 2.51 1.13
N ILE A 246 9.49 3.46 0.20
CA ILE A 246 9.30 3.24 -1.23
C ILE A 246 10.25 2.16 -1.76
N LYS A 247 11.55 2.24 -1.41
CA LYS A 247 12.55 1.24 -1.81
C LYS A 247 12.19 -0.15 -1.26
N SER A 248 11.76 -0.22 -0.01
CA SER A 248 11.30 -1.47 0.62
C SER A 248 10.10 -2.04 -0.12
N PHE A 249 9.05 -1.25 -0.36
CA PHE A 249 7.89 -1.69 -1.11
C PHE A 249 8.26 -2.25 -2.49
N LEU A 250 9.06 -1.52 -3.27
CA LEU A 250 9.47 -1.94 -4.60
C LEU A 250 10.36 -3.19 -4.60
N SER A 251 11.07 -3.47 -3.51
CA SER A 251 11.94 -4.64 -3.41
C SER A 251 11.19 -5.97 -3.40
N TYR A 252 9.90 -5.96 -3.01
CA TYR A 252 9.05 -7.16 -3.00
C TYR A 252 8.35 -7.42 -4.33
N LEU A 253 8.28 -6.42 -5.21
CA LEU A 253 7.52 -6.49 -6.44
C LEU A 253 8.41 -6.74 -7.67
N PRO A 254 7.85 -7.31 -8.76
CA PRO A 254 8.54 -7.35 -10.04
C PRO A 254 8.59 -5.95 -10.67
N GLN A 255 9.37 -5.78 -11.72
CA GLN A 255 9.41 -4.52 -12.48
C GLN A 255 8.06 -4.21 -13.14
N ASN A 256 7.31 -5.24 -13.51
CA ASN A 256 6.02 -5.14 -14.20
C ASN A 256 5.29 -6.50 -14.11
N ILE A 257 4.07 -6.55 -14.63
CA ILE A 257 3.24 -7.76 -14.61
C ILE A 257 3.72 -8.91 -15.50
N TYR A 258 4.74 -8.73 -16.34
CA TYR A 258 5.29 -9.75 -17.24
C TYR A 258 6.47 -10.49 -16.63
N GLU A 259 6.84 -10.15 -15.40
CA GLU A 259 7.93 -10.75 -14.64
C GLU A 259 7.43 -11.25 -13.28
N LEU A 260 8.23 -12.12 -12.66
CA LEU A 260 8.03 -12.50 -11.25
C LEU A 260 9.01 -11.73 -10.37
N SER A 261 8.63 -11.56 -9.12
CA SER A 261 9.53 -11.00 -8.11
C SER A 261 10.73 -11.93 -7.88
N GLU A 262 11.89 -11.32 -7.72
CA GLU A 262 13.14 -12.05 -7.55
C GLU A 262 13.28 -12.64 -6.14
N LYS A 263 13.77 -13.87 -6.09
CA LYS A 263 14.34 -14.43 -4.86
C LYS A 263 15.66 -13.71 -4.58
N ILE A 264 15.88 -13.35 -3.32
CA ILE A 264 17.17 -12.84 -2.84
C ILE A 264 17.91 -13.91 -2.04
N ASP A 265 19.20 -13.73 -1.87
CA ASP A 265 19.99 -14.60 -0.99
C ASP A 265 19.49 -14.49 0.45
N CYS A 266 19.37 -15.62 1.10
CA CYS A 266 18.90 -15.72 2.48
C CYS A 266 19.83 -16.62 3.29
N ASN A 267 20.38 -16.08 4.36
CA ASN A 267 21.25 -16.83 5.28
C ASN A 267 20.48 -17.38 6.50
N ASP A 268 19.17 -17.16 6.57
CA ASP A 268 18.31 -17.61 7.66
C ASP A 268 17.88 -19.07 7.39
N PRO A 269 18.25 -20.06 8.24
CA PRO A 269 18.01 -21.47 7.94
C PRO A 269 16.52 -21.78 7.74
N ILE A 270 16.21 -22.63 6.76
CA ILE A 270 14.84 -23.05 6.46
C ILE A 270 14.21 -23.79 7.63
N ASP A 271 14.99 -24.58 8.34
CA ASP A 271 14.57 -25.41 9.48
C ASP A 271 14.76 -24.72 10.84
N ARG A 272 15.00 -23.40 10.85
CA ARG A 272 15.05 -22.62 12.10
C ARG A 272 13.76 -22.82 12.90
N LYS A 273 13.91 -23.21 14.18
CA LYS A 273 12.82 -23.42 15.12
C LYS A 273 12.93 -22.41 16.26
N GLU A 274 11.82 -21.74 16.56
CA GLU A 274 11.74 -20.77 17.65
C GLU A 274 10.83 -21.34 18.75
N GLU A 275 11.40 -21.59 19.92
CA GLU A 275 10.69 -22.20 21.07
C GLU A 275 9.53 -21.33 21.57
N GLU A 276 9.61 -20.00 21.40
CA GLU A 276 8.58 -19.05 21.79
C GLU A 276 7.24 -19.34 21.10
N LEU A 277 7.24 -19.92 19.89
CA LEU A 277 6.03 -20.28 19.17
C LEU A 277 5.16 -21.31 19.90
N LEU A 278 5.71 -22.12 20.82
CA LEU A 278 4.94 -23.06 21.65
C LEU A 278 4.09 -22.38 22.72
N SER A 279 4.48 -21.19 23.16
CA SER A 279 3.83 -20.47 24.27
C SER A 279 3.19 -19.13 23.86
N ILE A 280 3.40 -18.69 22.62
CA ILE A 280 2.95 -17.39 22.14
C ILE A 280 1.41 -17.27 22.12
N ILE A 281 0.68 -18.36 21.90
CA ILE A 281 -0.76 -18.38 21.96
C ILE A 281 -1.21 -18.71 23.40
N PRO A 282 -1.88 -17.77 24.09
CA PRO A 282 -2.38 -18.01 25.44
C PRO A 282 -3.40 -19.16 25.47
N LYS A 283 -3.32 -20.03 26.49
CA LYS A 283 -4.36 -21.06 26.74
C LYS A 283 -5.71 -20.43 27.11
N ASP A 284 -5.68 -19.26 27.74
CA ASP A 284 -6.90 -18.48 27.98
C ASP A 284 -7.34 -17.79 26.67
N ARG A 285 -8.48 -18.25 26.14
CA ARG A 285 -9.06 -17.79 24.88
C ARG A 285 -9.41 -16.31 24.83
N LYS A 286 -9.57 -15.66 25.98
CA LYS A 286 -9.92 -14.24 26.12
C LYS A 286 -8.70 -13.32 26.03
N ARG A 287 -7.49 -13.85 26.20
CA ARG A 287 -6.26 -13.07 26.14
C ARG A 287 -5.81 -12.88 24.70
N SER A 288 -5.42 -11.65 24.37
CA SER A 288 -4.75 -11.33 23.10
C SER A 288 -3.27 -11.71 23.14
N TYR A 289 -2.65 -11.70 21.99
CA TYR A 289 -1.22 -11.89 21.78
C TYR A 289 -0.79 -11.04 20.57
N GLU A 290 0.54 -10.88 20.39
CA GLU A 290 1.06 -10.07 19.29
C GLU A 290 1.33 -10.94 18.05
N MET A 291 0.45 -10.86 17.05
CA MET A 291 0.60 -11.60 15.80
C MET A 291 1.85 -11.20 15.01
N ARG A 292 2.30 -9.96 15.15
CA ARG A 292 3.54 -9.48 14.50
C ARG A 292 4.78 -10.20 15.00
N ASP A 293 4.77 -10.69 16.24
CA ASP A 293 5.88 -11.48 16.75
C ASP A 293 5.90 -12.88 16.12
N ILE A 294 4.72 -13.48 15.84
CA ILE A 294 4.66 -14.72 15.03
C ILE A 294 5.25 -14.48 13.64
N VAL A 295 4.89 -13.35 12.99
CA VAL A 295 5.45 -13.00 11.68
C VAL A 295 6.98 -12.90 11.75
N LYS A 296 7.54 -12.20 12.74
CA LYS A 296 9.00 -12.05 12.91
C LYS A 296 9.71 -13.38 13.17
N LEU A 297 9.08 -14.28 13.95
CA LEU A 297 9.65 -15.57 14.29
C LEU A 297 9.59 -16.59 13.13
N VAL A 298 8.61 -16.49 12.28
CA VAL A 298 8.38 -17.43 11.17
C VAL A 298 9.12 -17.02 9.90
N PHE A 299 9.03 -15.75 9.49
CA PHE A 299 9.59 -15.28 8.22
C PHE A 299 11.08 -14.93 8.34
N ASP A 300 11.71 -14.59 7.22
CA ASP A 300 13.12 -14.19 7.20
C ASP A 300 13.33 -12.96 8.09
N LYS A 301 14.40 -12.97 8.87
CA LYS A 301 14.71 -11.89 9.83
C LYS A 301 14.70 -10.54 9.13
N ASP A 302 14.09 -9.55 9.78
CA ASP A 302 13.99 -8.15 9.34
C ASP A 302 13.34 -7.94 7.96
N SER A 303 12.64 -8.97 7.44
CA SER A 303 11.99 -8.90 6.13
C SER A 303 10.55 -8.42 6.16
N PHE A 304 9.93 -8.20 7.31
CA PHE A 304 8.52 -7.81 7.35
C PHE A 304 8.33 -6.30 7.13
N PHE A 305 7.69 -5.96 6.00
CA PHE A 305 7.27 -4.61 5.66
C PHE A 305 5.75 -4.48 5.80
N GLU A 306 5.29 -3.95 6.93
CA GLU A 306 3.86 -3.75 7.20
C GLU A 306 3.30 -2.57 6.42
N MET A 307 2.14 -2.76 5.80
CA MET A 307 1.38 -1.72 5.09
C MET A 307 0.07 -1.42 5.80
N THR A 308 -0.31 -0.14 5.81
CA THR A 308 -1.64 0.30 6.28
C THR A 308 -1.92 -0.06 7.74
N LYS A 309 -0.90 0.03 8.60
CA LYS A 309 -0.96 -0.38 10.01
C LYS A 309 -2.11 0.26 10.80
N PHE A 310 -2.46 1.51 10.51
CA PHE A 310 -3.38 2.30 11.32
C PHE A 310 -4.84 2.28 10.82
N PHE A 311 -5.09 1.83 9.60
CA PHE A 311 -6.42 1.65 9.03
C PHE A 311 -6.82 0.18 9.07
N GLY A 312 -8.07 -0.11 9.48
CA GLY A 312 -8.54 -1.49 9.62
C GLY A 312 -7.66 -2.33 10.56
N LYS A 313 -7.40 -1.85 11.77
CA LYS A 313 -6.38 -2.35 12.69
C LYS A 313 -6.52 -3.82 13.09
N GLY A 314 -7.72 -4.39 13.01
CA GLY A 314 -7.95 -5.83 13.26
C GLY A 314 -7.30 -6.74 12.21
N ILE A 315 -6.82 -6.17 11.10
CA ILE A 315 -6.18 -6.88 10.01
C ILE A 315 -4.74 -6.35 9.81
N ILE A 316 -3.79 -7.26 9.67
CA ILE A 316 -2.40 -6.99 9.33
C ILE A 316 -2.19 -7.34 7.87
N THR A 317 -1.60 -6.42 7.10
CA THR A 317 -1.18 -6.64 5.72
C THR A 317 0.23 -6.13 5.50
N GLY A 318 0.99 -6.80 4.68
CA GLY A 318 2.36 -6.40 4.36
C GLY A 318 3.08 -7.45 3.54
N PHE A 319 4.34 -7.23 3.27
CA PHE A 319 5.20 -8.17 2.58
C PHE A 319 6.28 -8.69 3.52
N ALA A 320 6.70 -9.91 3.30
CA ALA A 320 7.84 -10.52 3.97
C ALA A 320 8.61 -11.41 2.99
N ARG A 321 9.67 -12.03 3.48
CA ARG A 321 10.38 -13.07 2.73
C ARG A 321 10.40 -14.37 3.50
N ILE A 322 10.40 -15.45 2.76
CA ILE A 322 10.60 -16.80 3.29
C ILE A 322 11.62 -17.52 2.42
N ASN A 323 12.77 -17.87 2.98
CA ASN A 323 13.91 -18.41 2.24
C ASN A 323 14.28 -17.53 1.02
N GLY A 324 14.22 -16.20 1.20
CA GLY A 324 14.47 -15.19 0.16
C GLY A 324 13.32 -14.95 -0.81
N PHE A 325 12.31 -15.80 -0.89
CA PHE A 325 11.13 -15.62 -1.75
C PHE A 325 10.20 -14.55 -1.18
N PRO A 326 9.76 -13.57 -1.96
CA PRO A 326 8.78 -12.60 -1.50
C PRO A 326 7.40 -13.24 -1.37
N VAL A 327 6.74 -12.96 -0.26
CA VAL A 327 5.37 -13.38 0.03
C VAL A 327 4.59 -12.21 0.65
N ALA A 328 3.29 -12.21 0.43
CA ALA A 328 2.37 -11.30 1.09
C ALA A 328 1.89 -11.92 2.41
N ILE A 329 1.80 -11.11 3.45
CA ILE A 329 1.28 -11.48 4.76
C ILE A 329 -0.11 -10.90 4.93
N PHE A 330 -1.06 -11.76 5.24
CA PHE A 330 -2.42 -11.42 5.61
C PHE A 330 -2.76 -12.09 6.94
N ALA A 331 -3.04 -11.32 7.99
CA ALA A 331 -3.24 -11.88 9.32
C ALA A 331 -4.23 -11.04 10.15
N ASN A 332 -4.74 -11.62 11.23
CA ASN A 332 -5.59 -10.91 12.19
C ASN A 332 -4.74 -10.35 13.35
N ASP A 333 -5.13 -9.19 13.86
CA ASP A 333 -4.56 -8.58 15.07
C ASP A 333 -5.56 -8.72 16.23
N SER A 334 -5.34 -9.67 17.11
CA SER A 334 -6.24 -9.94 18.24
C SER A 334 -6.30 -8.81 19.27
N ASN A 335 -5.39 -7.84 19.22
CA ASN A 335 -5.40 -6.66 20.09
C ASN A 335 -6.50 -5.65 19.70
N PHE A 336 -7.02 -5.75 18.47
CA PHE A 336 -8.11 -4.89 17.98
C PHE A 336 -9.34 -5.73 17.64
N TYR A 337 -10.45 -5.48 18.32
CA TYR A 337 -11.73 -6.18 18.11
C TYR A 337 -11.61 -7.71 18.22
N ALA A 338 -10.66 -8.19 19.03
CA ALA A 338 -10.31 -9.62 19.17
C ALA A 338 -9.95 -10.31 17.83
N GLY A 339 -9.51 -9.54 16.82
CA GLY A 339 -9.19 -9.99 15.47
C GLY A 339 -10.35 -9.94 14.49
N SER A 340 -11.56 -9.50 14.91
CA SER A 340 -12.73 -9.43 14.01
C SER A 340 -12.52 -8.47 12.85
N MET A 341 -12.99 -8.87 11.66
CA MET A 341 -12.91 -8.06 10.45
C MET A 341 -13.97 -6.95 10.48
N SER A 342 -13.53 -5.69 10.61
CA SER A 342 -14.38 -4.50 10.47
C SER A 342 -14.56 -4.13 9.00
N ALA A 343 -15.44 -3.14 8.71
CA ALA A 343 -15.61 -2.59 7.36
C ALA A 343 -14.28 -2.06 6.78
N GLU A 344 -13.50 -1.35 7.59
CA GLU A 344 -12.18 -0.85 7.19
C GLU A 344 -11.18 -1.99 6.98
N GLY A 345 -11.22 -3.02 7.86
CA GLY A 345 -10.42 -4.23 7.72
C GLY A 345 -10.71 -4.96 6.41
N ALA A 346 -11.97 -5.07 6.04
CA ALA A 346 -12.42 -5.68 4.79
C ALA A 346 -12.00 -4.89 3.54
N GLN A 347 -12.11 -3.56 3.57
CA GLN A 347 -11.63 -2.67 2.50
C GLN A 347 -10.11 -2.80 2.31
N LYS A 348 -9.36 -2.81 3.41
CA LYS A 348 -7.92 -3.05 3.42
C LYS A 348 -7.57 -4.40 2.80
N THR A 349 -8.27 -5.46 3.21
CA THR A 349 -8.10 -6.84 2.71
C THR A 349 -8.32 -6.90 1.20
N SER A 350 -9.46 -6.42 0.70
CA SER A 350 -9.79 -6.42 -0.72
C SER A 350 -8.73 -5.71 -1.57
N ARG A 351 -8.28 -4.53 -1.12
CA ARG A 351 -7.26 -3.77 -1.81
C ARG A 351 -5.91 -4.50 -1.83
N PHE A 352 -5.52 -5.11 -0.71
CA PHE A 352 -4.25 -5.80 -0.59
C PHE A 352 -4.21 -7.09 -1.44
N ILE A 353 -5.27 -7.88 -1.44
CA ILE A 353 -5.37 -9.08 -2.28
C ILE A 353 -5.28 -8.72 -3.76
N ARG A 354 -5.99 -7.68 -4.21
CA ARG A 354 -5.91 -7.21 -5.61
C ARG A 354 -4.50 -6.73 -6.00
N LEU A 355 -3.76 -6.12 -5.07
CA LEU A 355 -2.35 -5.78 -5.28
C LEU A 355 -1.49 -7.03 -5.49
N CYS A 356 -1.67 -8.04 -4.64
CA CYS A 356 -0.97 -9.32 -4.73
C CYS A 356 -1.27 -10.03 -6.04
N ASP A 357 -2.53 -10.08 -6.46
CA ASP A 357 -2.95 -10.66 -7.74
C ASP A 357 -2.35 -9.93 -8.94
N THR A 358 -2.33 -8.60 -8.91
CA THR A 358 -1.76 -7.79 -10.00
C THR A 358 -0.31 -8.17 -10.26
N PHE A 359 0.48 -8.33 -9.21
CA PHE A 359 1.93 -8.58 -9.30
C PHE A 359 2.34 -10.03 -9.00
N ARG A 360 1.40 -10.94 -8.90
CA ARG A 360 1.63 -12.37 -8.63
C ARG A 360 2.47 -12.63 -7.37
N ILE A 361 2.17 -11.93 -6.30
CA ILE A 361 2.79 -12.18 -5.00
C ILE A 361 1.96 -13.23 -4.26
N PRO A 362 2.52 -14.41 -3.96
CA PRO A 362 1.80 -15.46 -3.24
C PRO A 362 1.47 -15.00 -1.82
N ILE A 363 0.33 -15.45 -1.29
CA ILE A 363 -0.20 -14.99 -0.01
C ILE A 363 -0.05 -16.06 1.05
N VAL A 364 0.49 -15.67 2.20
CA VAL A 364 0.48 -16.46 3.44
C VAL A 364 -0.51 -15.81 4.40
N SER A 365 -1.56 -16.55 4.73
CA SER A 365 -2.61 -16.12 5.65
C SER A 365 -2.43 -16.76 7.03
N LEU A 366 -2.32 -15.96 8.09
CA LEU A 366 -2.22 -16.37 9.49
C LEU A 366 -3.56 -16.08 10.18
N VAL A 367 -4.36 -17.09 10.39
CA VAL A 367 -5.79 -16.92 10.73
C VAL A 367 -6.02 -16.92 12.23
N ASP A 368 -6.59 -15.84 12.73
CA ASP A 368 -7.25 -15.73 14.04
C ASP A 368 -8.54 -14.88 13.91
N GLU A 369 -9.46 -15.35 13.03
CA GLU A 369 -10.66 -14.63 12.62
C GLU A 369 -11.90 -15.13 13.40
N PRO A 370 -12.41 -14.37 14.38
CA PRO A 370 -13.60 -14.76 15.12
C PRO A 370 -14.92 -14.51 14.37
N GLY A 371 -14.87 -13.76 13.27
CA GLY A 371 -16.02 -13.36 12.47
C GLY A 371 -15.99 -11.87 12.13
N PHE A 372 -16.96 -11.42 11.35
CA PHE A 372 -17.15 -10.00 11.11
C PHE A 372 -17.44 -9.26 12.41
N LEU A 373 -16.96 -8.01 12.50
CA LEU A 373 -17.31 -7.14 13.63
C LEU A 373 -18.84 -6.90 13.65
N ILE A 374 -19.42 -7.05 14.82
CA ILE A 374 -20.87 -6.95 15.05
C ILE A 374 -21.22 -5.71 15.88
N GLY A 375 -22.47 -5.32 15.82
CA GLY A 375 -23.01 -4.22 16.62
C GLY A 375 -23.45 -3.03 15.77
N PRO A 376 -24.15 -2.05 16.39
CA PRO A 376 -24.78 -0.95 15.65
C PRO A 376 -23.80 -0.11 14.81
N ASP A 377 -22.58 0.08 15.27
CA ASP A 377 -21.55 0.85 14.53
C ASP A 377 -21.02 0.06 13.35
N ALA A 378 -20.81 -1.26 13.51
CA ALA A 378 -20.40 -2.14 12.42
C ALA A 378 -21.48 -2.22 11.32
N GLU A 379 -22.76 -2.30 11.70
CA GLU A 379 -23.88 -2.26 10.75
C GLU A 379 -23.94 -0.93 9.99
N ARG A 380 -23.78 0.20 10.69
CA ARG A 380 -23.73 1.54 10.08
C ARG A 380 -22.53 1.72 9.14
N ALA A 381 -21.40 1.09 9.44
CA ALA A 381 -20.22 1.09 8.61
C ALA A 381 -20.32 0.18 7.36
N GLY A 382 -21.39 -0.61 7.25
CA GLY A 382 -21.60 -1.54 6.14
C GLY A 382 -20.65 -2.74 6.16
N THR A 383 -20.34 -3.29 7.33
CA THR A 383 -19.39 -4.39 7.49
C THR A 383 -19.73 -5.59 6.62
N ILE A 384 -21.02 -5.95 6.49
CA ILE A 384 -21.42 -7.08 5.63
C ILE A 384 -21.15 -6.82 4.13
N LEU A 385 -21.34 -5.57 3.66
CA LEU A 385 -21.06 -5.18 2.27
C LEU A 385 -19.57 -5.33 1.98
N HIS A 386 -18.73 -4.64 2.75
CA HIS A 386 -17.27 -4.66 2.55
C HIS A 386 -16.66 -6.02 2.86
N GLY A 387 -17.21 -6.73 3.86
CA GLY A 387 -16.81 -8.10 4.18
C GLY A 387 -17.06 -9.06 3.03
N THR A 388 -18.20 -8.96 2.36
CA THR A 388 -18.50 -9.75 1.16
C THR A 388 -17.54 -9.41 0.01
N GLU A 389 -17.19 -8.13 -0.18
CA GLU A 389 -16.18 -7.72 -1.18
C GLU A 389 -14.80 -8.34 -0.88
N ALA A 390 -14.41 -8.46 0.40
CA ALA A 390 -13.16 -9.11 0.78
C ALA A 390 -13.18 -10.62 0.48
N VAL A 391 -14.27 -11.31 0.79
CA VAL A 391 -14.45 -12.74 0.47
C VAL A 391 -14.43 -12.95 -1.05
N LEU A 392 -15.08 -12.10 -1.83
CA LEU A 392 -15.05 -12.17 -3.29
C LEU A 392 -13.63 -11.94 -3.84
N ALA A 393 -12.91 -10.94 -3.34
CA ALA A 393 -11.53 -10.69 -3.74
C ALA A 393 -10.62 -11.90 -3.46
N THR A 394 -10.83 -12.59 -2.33
CA THR A 394 -10.12 -13.83 -2.01
C THR A 394 -10.50 -14.96 -2.98
N THR A 395 -11.81 -15.15 -3.21
CA THR A 395 -12.32 -16.23 -4.07
C THR A 395 -11.86 -16.07 -5.53
N GLU A 396 -11.75 -14.85 -6.01
CA GLU A 396 -11.29 -14.51 -7.38
C GLU A 396 -9.76 -14.48 -7.50
N SER A 397 -9.04 -14.62 -6.39
CA SER A 397 -7.57 -14.56 -6.38
C SER A 397 -6.95 -15.64 -7.26
N LYS A 398 -5.90 -15.27 -7.98
CA LYS A 398 -5.19 -16.14 -8.93
C LYS A 398 -3.78 -16.51 -8.48
N VAL A 399 -3.35 -15.97 -7.34
CA VAL A 399 -2.04 -16.29 -6.76
C VAL A 399 -2.14 -17.51 -5.84
N PRO A 400 -1.04 -18.27 -5.66
CA PRO A 400 -1.01 -19.34 -4.68
C PRO A 400 -1.21 -18.82 -3.25
N TRP A 401 -1.95 -19.59 -2.44
CA TRP A 401 -2.21 -19.31 -1.03
C TRP A 401 -1.66 -20.41 -0.13
N SER A 402 -1.09 -20.01 1.01
CA SER A 402 -0.87 -20.89 2.17
C SER A 402 -1.58 -20.31 3.38
N THR A 403 -2.50 -21.06 3.97
CA THR A 403 -3.29 -20.63 5.12
C THR A 403 -2.88 -21.40 6.35
N ILE A 404 -2.51 -20.72 7.41
CA ILE A 404 -2.15 -21.32 8.69
C ILE A 404 -3.18 -20.90 9.73
N MET A 405 -3.97 -21.83 10.20
CA MET A 405 -4.92 -21.63 11.29
C MET A 405 -4.16 -21.51 12.60
N ILE A 406 -3.97 -20.29 13.08
CA ILE A 406 -3.24 -20.00 14.33
C ILE A 406 -4.15 -20.22 15.53
N ARG A 407 -5.36 -19.65 15.52
CA ARG A 407 -6.32 -19.80 16.60
C ARG A 407 -7.75 -19.86 16.05
N LYS A 408 -8.50 -18.78 16.00
CA LYS A 408 -9.93 -18.75 15.60
C LYS A 408 -10.09 -18.75 14.09
N SER A 409 -11.09 -19.49 13.58
CA SER A 409 -11.49 -19.47 12.18
C SER A 409 -13.01 -19.69 12.11
N PHE A 410 -13.79 -18.62 12.21
CA PHE A 410 -15.25 -18.72 12.38
C PHE A 410 -16.04 -17.89 11.37
N GLY A 411 -17.19 -18.45 10.97
CA GLY A 411 -18.19 -17.76 10.18
C GLY A 411 -17.75 -17.40 8.77
N VAL A 412 -18.49 -16.49 8.14
CA VAL A 412 -18.26 -16.07 6.74
C VAL A 412 -16.97 -15.26 6.61
N ALA A 413 -16.59 -14.46 7.62
CA ALA A 413 -15.37 -13.66 7.58
C ALA A 413 -14.11 -14.54 7.40
N ALA A 414 -14.09 -15.74 8.01
CA ALA A 414 -12.98 -16.67 7.85
C ALA A 414 -12.76 -17.08 6.38
N ALA A 415 -13.80 -17.06 5.54
CA ALA A 415 -13.64 -17.39 4.12
C ALA A 415 -12.68 -16.43 3.38
N ALA A 416 -12.51 -15.19 3.87
CA ALA A 416 -11.53 -14.25 3.32
C ALA A 416 -10.07 -14.69 3.52
N HIS A 417 -9.82 -15.71 4.34
CA HIS A 417 -8.48 -16.22 4.63
C HIS A 417 -8.09 -17.45 3.80
N TYR A 418 -9.02 -17.99 3.02
CA TYR A 418 -8.81 -19.23 2.27
C TYR A 418 -8.93 -18.95 0.77
N GLY A 419 -7.78 -18.70 0.13
CA GLY A 419 -7.73 -18.56 -1.34
C GLY A 419 -8.01 -19.89 -2.06
N PRO A 420 -8.35 -19.82 -3.36
CA PRO A 420 -8.59 -21.02 -4.17
C PRO A 420 -7.39 -21.96 -4.14
N ASP A 421 -7.68 -23.28 -3.98
CA ASP A 421 -6.66 -24.34 -3.95
C ASP A 421 -5.52 -24.11 -2.93
N GLY A 422 -5.83 -23.39 -1.84
CA GLY A 422 -4.85 -23.01 -0.82
C GLY A 422 -4.30 -24.20 -0.05
N TYR A 423 -3.00 -24.14 0.30
CA TYR A 423 -2.36 -25.09 1.20
C TYR A 423 -2.69 -24.74 2.65
N VAL A 424 -3.55 -25.54 3.30
CA VAL A 424 -4.10 -25.26 4.64
C VAL A 424 -3.39 -26.08 5.71
N LEU A 425 -2.79 -25.39 6.67
CA LEU A 425 -2.14 -25.94 7.85
C LEU A 425 -2.88 -25.49 9.12
N ALA A 426 -2.75 -26.22 10.20
CA ALA A 426 -3.31 -25.85 11.49
C ALA A 426 -2.28 -26.01 12.62
N TRP A 427 -2.29 -25.06 13.55
CA TRP A 427 -1.61 -25.23 14.84
C TRP A 427 -2.51 -26.01 15.80
N PRO A 428 -1.97 -26.64 16.85
CA PRO A 428 -2.76 -27.31 17.89
C PRO A 428 -3.72 -26.37 18.64
N SER A 429 -3.49 -25.04 18.58
CA SER A 429 -4.31 -23.98 19.15
C SER A 429 -5.49 -23.56 18.26
N ALA A 430 -5.58 -24.11 17.05
CA ALA A 430 -6.62 -23.73 16.09
C ALA A 430 -8.00 -24.23 16.53
N GLU A 431 -9.01 -23.39 16.26
CA GLU A 431 -10.41 -23.65 16.51
C GLU A 431 -11.24 -23.15 15.35
N SER A 432 -12.25 -23.90 14.93
CA SER A 432 -13.05 -23.52 13.79
C SER A 432 -14.49 -24.03 13.84
N GLY A 433 -15.38 -23.31 13.20
CA GLY A 433 -16.80 -23.65 13.16
C GLY A 433 -17.67 -22.52 12.61
N PRO A 434 -19.00 -22.68 12.65
CA PRO A 434 -19.91 -21.66 12.18
C PRO A 434 -19.92 -20.40 13.08
N LEU A 435 -19.74 -20.58 14.40
CA LEU A 435 -19.73 -19.51 15.40
C LEU A 435 -18.67 -19.79 16.48
N PRO A 436 -18.07 -18.77 17.08
CA PRO A 436 -17.26 -18.91 18.29
C PRO A 436 -18.03 -19.63 19.40
N LEU A 437 -17.31 -20.37 20.24
CA LEU A 437 -17.88 -21.26 21.24
C LEU A 437 -18.93 -20.60 22.13
N GLU A 438 -18.59 -19.46 22.69
CA GLU A 438 -19.44 -18.74 23.64
C GLU A 438 -20.75 -18.26 23.00
N GLY A 439 -20.69 -17.72 21.80
CA GLY A 439 -21.87 -17.31 21.03
C GLY A 439 -22.67 -18.48 20.52
N GLY A 440 -22.00 -19.51 20.01
CA GLY A 440 -22.62 -20.72 19.49
C GLY A 440 -23.44 -21.47 20.55
N VAL A 441 -22.87 -21.68 21.74
CA VAL A 441 -23.56 -22.35 22.87
C VAL A 441 -24.75 -21.53 23.36
N ALA A 442 -24.58 -20.21 23.50
CA ALA A 442 -25.65 -19.34 23.96
C ALA A 442 -26.86 -19.33 23.01
N VAL A 443 -26.66 -19.43 21.72
CA VAL A 443 -27.73 -19.46 20.71
C VAL A 443 -28.32 -20.86 20.56
N ALA A 444 -27.49 -21.88 20.34
CA ALA A 444 -27.96 -23.24 20.04
C ALA A 444 -28.66 -23.91 21.22
N PHE A 445 -28.21 -23.64 22.44
CA PHE A 445 -28.72 -24.30 23.66
C PHE A 445 -29.45 -23.36 24.59
N LYS A 446 -29.98 -22.25 24.10
CA LYS A 446 -30.67 -21.21 24.91
C LYS A 446 -31.75 -21.79 25.82
N LYS A 447 -32.63 -22.66 25.30
CA LYS A 447 -33.71 -23.29 26.05
C LYS A 447 -33.21 -24.28 27.13
N GLU A 448 -32.21 -25.10 26.75
CA GLU A 448 -31.63 -26.10 27.63
C GLU A 448 -30.89 -25.46 28.81
N ILE A 449 -30.14 -24.39 28.54
CA ILE A 449 -29.44 -23.61 29.57
C ILE A 449 -30.48 -22.95 30.52
N ALA A 450 -31.51 -22.34 29.97
CA ALA A 450 -32.54 -21.63 30.78
C ALA A 450 -33.35 -22.57 31.67
N SER A 451 -33.56 -23.83 31.24
CA SER A 451 -34.31 -24.83 32.00
C SER A 451 -33.47 -25.64 32.99
N ALA A 452 -32.16 -25.47 33.00
CA ALA A 452 -31.27 -26.21 33.89
C ALA A 452 -31.34 -25.69 35.34
N LYS A 453 -31.18 -26.58 36.31
CA LYS A 453 -31.11 -26.22 37.74
C LYS A 453 -29.98 -25.24 38.06
N ASN A 454 -28.88 -25.33 37.32
CA ASN A 454 -27.78 -24.37 37.37
C ASN A 454 -27.39 -23.99 35.92
N PRO A 455 -27.88 -22.86 35.41
CA PRO A 455 -27.63 -22.42 34.04
C PRO A 455 -26.15 -22.21 33.72
N GLU A 456 -25.36 -21.71 34.66
CA GLU A 456 -23.91 -21.48 34.44
C GLU A 456 -23.12 -22.79 34.33
N ALA A 457 -23.37 -23.76 35.21
CA ALA A 457 -22.75 -25.07 35.14
C ALA A 457 -23.13 -25.80 33.85
N LYS A 458 -24.40 -25.70 33.43
CA LYS A 458 -24.87 -26.29 32.16
C LYS A 458 -24.24 -25.64 30.95
N ARG A 459 -24.10 -24.33 30.96
CA ARG A 459 -23.37 -23.62 29.88
C ARG A 459 -21.93 -24.11 29.77
N LYS A 460 -21.21 -24.18 30.89
CA LYS A 460 -19.81 -24.63 30.90
C LYS A 460 -19.67 -26.08 30.40
N GLU A 461 -20.54 -26.97 30.81
CA GLU A 461 -20.58 -28.37 30.30
C GLU A 461 -20.73 -28.41 28.77
N LEU A 462 -21.66 -27.60 28.23
CA LEU A 462 -21.92 -27.53 26.80
C LEU A 462 -20.75 -26.89 26.02
N GLU A 463 -20.12 -25.87 26.60
CA GLU A 463 -18.91 -25.25 26.05
C GLU A 463 -17.75 -26.26 25.99
N GLU A 464 -17.50 -27.01 27.06
CA GLU A 464 -16.46 -28.05 27.10
C GLU A 464 -16.73 -29.17 26.07
N LYS A 465 -17.99 -29.55 25.89
CA LYS A 465 -18.38 -30.54 24.88
C LYS A 465 -18.17 -30.05 23.46
N MET A 466 -18.57 -28.81 23.17
CA MET A 466 -18.39 -28.22 21.83
C MET A 466 -16.94 -27.90 21.52
N ALA A 467 -16.13 -27.52 22.50
CA ALA A 467 -14.71 -27.24 22.32
C ALA A 467 -13.95 -28.42 21.70
N LYS A 468 -14.30 -29.66 22.08
CA LYS A 468 -13.70 -30.88 21.50
C LYS A 468 -13.97 -30.98 19.99
N ASN A 469 -15.15 -30.59 19.53
CA ASN A 469 -15.53 -30.64 18.12
C ASN A 469 -14.94 -29.49 17.30
N GLN A 470 -14.53 -28.39 17.94
CA GLN A 470 -13.91 -27.24 17.28
C GLN A 470 -12.38 -27.38 17.17
N SER A 471 -11.79 -28.37 17.85
CA SER A 471 -10.37 -28.70 17.80
C SER A 471 -9.92 -29.03 16.36
N PRO A 472 -8.65 -28.79 15.99
CA PRO A 472 -8.14 -29.08 14.65
C PRO A 472 -7.99 -30.59 14.37
N PHE A 473 -7.90 -31.46 15.39
CA PHE A 473 -7.66 -32.88 15.23
C PHE A 473 -8.74 -33.61 14.41
N PRO A 474 -10.04 -33.46 14.68
CA PRO A 474 -11.08 -34.10 13.85
C PRO A 474 -11.05 -33.62 12.38
N ARG A 475 -10.57 -32.39 12.14
CA ARG A 475 -10.42 -31.87 10.77
C ARG A 475 -9.27 -32.51 10.02
N ALA A 476 -8.15 -32.74 10.69
CA ALA A 476 -7.04 -33.49 10.10
C ALA A 476 -7.39 -34.95 9.85
N GLU A 477 -8.07 -35.60 10.80
CA GLU A 477 -8.57 -36.95 10.66
C GLU A 477 -9.52 -37.14 9.46
N SER A 478 -10.32 -36.13 9.15
CA SER A 478 -11.21 -36.09 7.98
C SER A 478 -10.56 -35.48 6.72
N PHE A 479 -9.28 -35.19 6.74
CA PHE A 479 -8.54 -34.48 5.67
C PHE A 479 -9.18 -33.13 5.27
N SER A 480 -9.78 -32.42 6.21
CA SER A 480 -10.33 -31.07 6.01
C SER A 480 -9.28 -29.97 6.20
N VAL A 481 -8.08 -30.31 6.63
CA VAL A 481 -6.84 -29.53 6.57
C VAL A 481 -5.74 -30.45 6.08
N HIS A 482 -4.72 -29.90 5.43
CA HIS A 482 -3.65 -30.73 4.86
C HIS A 482 -2.76 -31.34 5.95
N GLU A 483 -2.50 -30.57 7.03
CA GLU A 483 -1.66 -31.07 8.13
C GLU A 483 -1.89 -30.24 9.41
N ILE A 484 -1.74 -30.89 10.57
CA ILE A 484 -1.50 -30.22 11.85
C ILE A 484 0.00 -30.22 12.09
N ILE A 485 0.55 -29.05 12.35
CA ILE A 485 1.99 -28.87 12.48
C ILE A 485 2.41 -28.42 13.88
N ASP A 486 3.61 -28.78 14.28
CA ASP A 486 4.28 -28.13 15.40
C ASP A 486 4.48 -26.63 15.05
N PRO A 487 4.03 -25.67 15.88
CA PRO A 487 4.20 -24.26 15.61
C PRO A 487 5.63 -23.84 15.22
N ARG A 488 6.64 -24.49 15.80
CA ARG A 488 8.07 -24.27 15.52
C ARG A 488 8.49 -24.68 14.09
N GLU A 489 7.71 -25.52 13.42
CA GLU A 489 7.98 -26.00 12.06
C GLU A 489 7.29 -25.16 10.99
N THR A 490 6.51 -24.15 11.38
CA THR A 490 5.76 -23.30 10.45
C THR A 490 6.65 -22.71 9.36
N ARG A 491 7.83 -22.19 9.72
CA ARG A 491 8.82 -21.68 8.77
C ARG A 491 9.19 -22.69 7.70
N LYS A 492 9.52 -23.92 8.09
CA LYS A 492 9.92 -25.00 7.19
C LYS A 492 8.80 -25.32 6.17
N TYR A 493 7.57 -25.48 6.66
CA TYR A 493 6.43 -25.79 5.80
C TYR A 493 6.16 -24.70 4.77
N ILE A 494 6.18 -23.43 5.19
CA ILE A 494 5.94 -22.28 4.30
C ILE A 494 7.11 -22.12 3.30
N ALA A 495 8.37 -22.32 3.72
CA ALA A 495 9.52 -22.24 2.83
C ALA A 495 9.48 -23.28 1.72
N LEU A 496 9.15 -24.53 2.07
CA LEU A 496 8.97 -25.62 1.09
C LEU A 496 7.78 -25.34 0.14
N TRP A 497 6.69 -24.80 0.67
CA TRP A 497 5.56 -24.36 -0.17
C TRP A 497 5.98 -23.26 -1.13
N ALA A 498 6.66 -22.21 -0.64
CA ALA A 498 7.12 -21.09 -1.47
C ALA A 498 8.05 -21.53 -2.61
N GLU A 499 8.86 -22.56 -2.39
CA GLU A 499 9.69 -23.15 -3.42
C GLU A 499 8.85 -23.93 -4.47
N ARG A 500 7.91 -24.73 -4.01
CA ARG A 500 7.07 -25.59 -4.89
C ARG A 500 6.17 -24.77 -5.82
N ILE A 501 5.61 -23.66 -5.34
CA ILE A 501 4.70 -22.82 -6.14
C ILE A 501 5.38 -22.03 -7.26
N GLN A 502 6.71 -22.01 -7.34
CA GLN A 502 7.42 -21.25 -8.38
C GLN A 502 7.06 -21.73 -9.80
N SER A 503 6.78 -23.01 -9.98
CA SER A 503 6.32 -23.55 -11.26
C SER A 503 4.92 -23.02 -11.63
N GLN A 504 4.01 -22.91 -10.65
CA GLN A 504 2.66 -22.35 -10.85
C GLN A 504 2.72 -20.87 -11.20
N LEU A 505 3.56 -20.09 -10.48
CA LEU A 505 3.77 -18.67 -10.76
C LEU A 505 4.33 -18.47 -12.17
N LYS A 506 5.32 -19.26 -12.60
CA LYS A 506 5.86 -19.21 -13.97
C LYS A 506 4.80 -19.53 -15.02
N ALA A 507 4.00 -20.57 -14.80
CA ALA A 507 2.90 -20.94 -15.71
C ALA A 507 1.86 -19.81 -15.82
N SER A 508 1.57 -19.08 -14.74
CA SER A 508 0.61 -17.97 -14.75
C SER A 508 1.06 -16.78 -15.60
N LEU A 509 2.35 -16.62 -15.91
CA LEU A 509 2.85 -15.61 -16.84
C LEU A 509 2.48 -15.92 -18.30
N MET A 510 2.34 -17.21 -18.64
CA MET A 510 2.09 -17.67 -20.02
C MET A 510 0.59 -17.60 -20.41
N ASN A 511 -0.29 -17.52 -19.42
CA ASN A 511 -1.75 -17.57 -19.60
C ASN A 511 -2.42 -16.19 -19.59
N ARG A 512 -1.73 -15.14 -20.02
CA ARG A 512 -2.27 -13.79 -20.18
C ARG A 512 -2.57 -13.43 -21.62
#